data_f7c5e0e2e1c7fe8b4f48b0075001d321
#
_entry.id   f7c5e0e2e1c7fe8b4f48b0075001d321
#
_cell.length_a   1.000
_cell.length_b   1.000
_cell.length_c   1.000
_cell.angle_alpha   90.00
_cell.angle_beta   90.00
_cell.angle_gamma   90.00
#
_symmetry.space_group_name_H-M   'P 1'
#
loop_
_entity.id
_entity.type
_entity.pdbx_description
1 polymer ?
#
loop_
_entity_poly.entity_id
_entity_poly.type
_entity_poly.pdbx_seq_one_letter_code
_entity_poly.pdbx_strand_id
1 'polypeptide(L)'
;MPHDPSKMSIWTGYFDSRLSRSAGRRVPKEASAPNPTLETVAWAAKAVGISKMKRETDASHPSRPHLSEGRLVLSTQDALRATNAESKEGVMQTIGLRLRSQAKEAKEQEGKEKARGPSKGDRQRRAQRKSFKQKGGQRRKKFGR
;
A
#
# COMPACT_ATOMS: atom_id res chain seq x y z
N MET A 1 11.89 -7.58 -27.28
CA MET A 1 11.98 -6.15 -27.03
C MET A 1 13.41 -5.80 -26.66
N PRO A 2 14.03 -4.84 -27.33
CA PRO A 2 15.38 -4.43 -26.96
C PRO A 2 15.36 -3.83 -25.54
N HIS A 3 16.26 -4.28 -24.72
CA HIS A 3 16.45 -3.75 -23.37
C HIS A 3 17.13 -2.36 -23.48
N ASP A 4 16.44 -1.33 -23.01
CA ASP A 4 16.98 0.03 -22.95
C ASP A 4 17.71 0.22 -21.62
N PRO A 5 19.06 0.29 -21.60
CA PRO A 5 19.84 0.44 -20.38
C PRO A 5 19.64 1.78 -19.68
N SER A 6 19.09 2.78 -20.40
CA SER A 6 18.80 4.10 -19.82
C SER A 6 17.55 4.09 -18.92
N LYS A 7 16.74 3.05 -19.01
CA LYS A 7 15.48 2.90 -18.27
C LYS A 7 15.48 1.64 -17.41
N MET A 8 14.84 1.75 -16.27
CA MET A 8 14.71 0.69 -15.29
C MET A 8 13.23 0.44 -15.02
N SER A 9 12.77 -0.78 -15.23
CA SER A 9 11.39 -1.20 -14.94
C SER A 9 11.30 -1.84 -13.57
N ILE A 10 10.38 -1.37 -12.75
CA ILE A 10 10.14 -1.86 -11.40
C ILE A 10 8.67 -2.30 -11.29
N TRP A 11 8.45 -3.53 -10.88
CA TRP A 11 7.13 -4.11 -10.66
C TRP A 11 6.74 -4.06 -9.20
N THR A 12 5.46 -3.91 -8.91
CA THR A 12 4.94 -3.85 -7.54
C THR A 12 5.21 -5.13 -6.75
N GLY A 13 5.14 -6.28 -7.39
CA GLY A 13 5.40 -7.58 -6.77
C GLY A 13 6.82 -7.77 -6.26
N TYR A 14 7.77 -6.97 -6.71
CA TYR A 14 9.15 -7.03 -6.20
C TYR A 14 9.27 -6.65 -4.72
N PHE A 15 8.32 -5.87 -4.23
CA PHE A 15 8.28 -5.36 -2.86
C PHE A 15 7.26 -6.07 -1.96
N ASP A 16 6.57 -7.08 -2.47
CA ASP A 16 5.50 -7.76 -1.72
C ASP A 16 6.07 -8.74 -0.68
N SER A 17 5.84 -8.46 0.60
CA SER A 17 6.30 -9.29 1.71
C SER A 17 5.62 -10.66 1.79
N ARG A 18 4.46 -10.81 1.15
CA ARG A 18 3.72 -12.07 1.08
C ARG A 18 4.32 -13.06 0.08
N LEU A 19 5.12 -12.57 -0.87
CA LEU A 19 5.79 -13.39 -1.86
C LEU A 19 7.16 -13.85 -1.36
N SER A 20 7.53 -15.08 -1.70
CA SER A 20 8.89 -15.58 -1.55
C SER A 20 9.79 -15.02 -2.68
N ARG A 21 11.10 -15.17 -2.54
CA ARG A 21 12.02 -14.79 -3.62
C ARG A 21 11.78 -15.58 -4.90
N SER A 22 11.43 -16.84 -4.79
CA SER A 22 11.07 -17.69 -5.95
C SER A 22 9.74 -17.28 -6.59
N ALA A 23 8.82 -16.70 -5.81
CA ALA A 23 7.53 -16.21 -6.30
C ALA A 23 7.59 -14.79 -6.91
N GLY A 24 8.72 -14.09 -6.80
CA GLY A 24 8.95 -12.82 -7.48
C GLY A 24 9.42 -11.65 -6.62
N ARG A 25 9.56 -11.83 -5.32
CA ARG A 25 10.10 -10.77 -4.45
C ARG A 25 11.61 -10.57 -4.73
N ARG A 26 12.03 -9.33 -4.98
CA ARG A 26 13.42 -8.98 -5.29
C ARG A 26 14.13 -8.20 -4.21
N VAL A 27 13.43 -7.79 -3.15
CA VAL A 27 14.02 -7.08 -2.02
C VAL A 27 14.06 -8.00 -0.79
N PRO A 28 14.96 -7.74 0.18
CA PRO A 28 14.91 -8.45 1.45
C PRO A 28 13.57 -8.27 2.15
N LYS A 29 13.18 -9.23 2.99
CA LYS A 29 11.91 -9.14 3.74
C LYS A 29 11.81 -7.88 4.59
N GLU A 30 12.94 -7.37 5.05
CA GLU A 30 13.07 -6.13 5.82
C GLU A 30 12.76 -4.86 5.01
N ALA A 31 12.95 -4.92 3.70
CA ALA A 31 12.64 -3.84 2.76
C ALA A 31 11.35 -4.08 1.97
N SER A 32 10.51 -5.00 2.40
CA SER A 32 9.24 -5.34 1.76
C SER A 32 8.05 -4.84 2.57
N ALA A 33 6.92 -4.63 1.90
CA ALA A 33 5.68 -4.20 2.53
C ALA A 33 4.51 -5.10 2.10
N PRO A 34 3.49 -5.29 2.95
CA PRO A 34 2.31 -6.04 2.54
C PRO A 34 1.50 -5.24 1.52
N ASN A 35 1.03 -5.93 0.48
CA ASN A 35 0.14 -5.38 -0.54
C ASN A 35 0.60 -4.04 -1.16
N PRO A 36 1.81 -3.98 -1.78
CA PRO A 36 2.27 -2.77 -2.44
C PRO A 36 1.42 -2.47 -3.68
N THR A 37 1.04 -1.21 -3.86
CA THR A 37 0.35 -0.73 -5.05
C THR A 37 1.27 0.14 -5.89
N LEU A 38 0.93 0.35 -7.17
CA LEU A 38 1.73 1.21 -8.05
C LEU A 38 1.85 2.64 -7.51
N GLU A 39 0.80 3.16 -6.92
CA GLU A 39 0.79 4.50 -6.32
C GLU A 39 1.72 4.60 -5.11
N THR A 40 1.69 3.61 -4.21
CA THR A 40 2.57 3.60 -3.05
C THR A 40 4.03 3.44 -3.41
N VAL A 41 4.34 2.62 -4.42
CA VAL A 41 5.70 2.46 -4.95
C VAL A 41 6.17 3.75 -5.63
N ALA A 42 5.35 4.40 -6.42
CA ALA A 42 5.66 5.68 -7.04
C ALA A 42 5.88 6.79 -6.01
N TRP A 43 5.06 6.83 -4.98
CA TRP A 43 5.24 7.75 -3.87
C TRP A 43 6.58 7.53 -3.14
N ALA A 44 6.90 6.29 -2.83
CA ALA A 44 8.16 5.93 -2.18
C ALA A 44 9.38 6.31 -3.05
N ALA A 45 9.31 6.05 -4.34
CA ALA A 45 10.35 6.46 -5.30
C ALA A 45 10.53 7.98 -5.34
N LYS A 46 9.45 8.73 -5.35
CA LYS A 46 9.46 10.19 -5.30
C LYS A 46 10.02 10.71 -3.97
N ALA A 47 9.66 10.08 -2.85
CA ALA A 47 10.14 10.44 -1.53
C ALA A 47 11.65 10.21 -1.36
N VAL A 48 12.22 9.25 -2.07
CA VAL A 48 13.66 8.99 -2.13
C VAL A 48 14.41 10.04 -2.95
N GLY A 49 13.73 10.74 -3.85
CA GLY A 49 14.30 11.80 -4.69
C GLY A 49 14.33 11.49 -6.19
N ILE A 50 13.71 10.39 -6.62
CA ILE A 50 13.60 10.04 -8.02
C ILE A 50 12.49 10.87 -8.67
N SER A 51 12.85 11.72 -9.63
CA SER A 51 11.92 12.64 -10.28
C SER A 51 11.45 12.12 -11.65
N LYS A 52 12.34 11.49 -12.41
CA LYS A 52 12.04 11.00 -13.75
C LYS A 52 11.44 9.59 -13.71
N MET A 53 10.11 9.52 -13.65
CA MET A 53 9.38 8.25 -13.61
C MET A 53 8.13 8.30 -14.49
N LYS A 54 7.77 7.16 -15.07
CA LYS A 54 6.54 6.92 -15.81
C LYS A 54 5.77 5.77 -15.18
N ARG A 55 4.49 5.97 -14.94
CA ARG A 55 3.58 4.92 -14.44
C ARG A 55 2.87 4.26 -15.63
N GLU A 56 2.94 2.97 -15.70
CA GLU A 56 2.21 2.15 -16.67
C GLU A 56 1.24 1.25 -15.92
N THR A 57 -0.01 1.66 -15.83
CA THR A 57 -1.05 0.99 -15.02
C THR A 57 -1.53 -0.32 -15.62
N ASP A 58 -1.51 -0.43 -16.95
CA ASP A 58 -2.04 -1.59 -17.68
C ASP A 58 -1.02 -2.69 -17.90
N ALA A 59 0.22 -2.49 -17.47
CA ALA A 59 1.29 -3.46 -17.64
C ALA A 59 1.13 -4.64 -16.65
N SER A 60 1.38 -5.85 -17.14
CA SER A 60 1.39 -7.07 -16.33
C SER A 60 2.76 -7.70 -16.38
N HIS A 61 3.20 -8.22 -15.24
CA HIS A 61 4.45 -8.96 -15.17
C HIS A 61 4.35 -10.26 -16.02
N PRO A 62 5.37 -10.63 -16.81
CA PRO A 62 5.33 -11.81 -17.67
C PRO A 62 5.02 -13.12 -16.94
N SER A 63 5.44 -13.28 -15.70
CA SER A 63 5.13 -14.46 -14.88
C SER A 63 3.72 -14.43 -14.27
N ARG A 64 3.04 -13.28 -14.29
CA ARG A 64 1.68 -13.09 -13.75
C ARG A 64 0.83 -12.22 -14.67
N PRO A 65 0.56 -12.68 -15.91
CA PRO A 65 -0.11 -11.86 -16.93
C PRO A 65 -1.58 -11.54 -16.59
N HIS A 66 -2.20 -12.30 -15.72
CA HIS A 66 -3.60 -12.10 -15.26
C HIS A 66 -3.75 -11.03 -14.20
N LEU A 67 -2.66 -10.62 -13.56
CA LEU A 67 -2.65 -9.55 -12.56
C LEU A 67 -2.14 -8.27 -13.21
N SER A 68 -3.02 -7.35 -13.55
CA SER A 68 -2.68 -6.02 -14.07
C SER A 68 -2.12 -5.13 -12.95
N GLU A 69 -0.96 -5.48 -12.43
CA GLU A 69 -0.33 -4.81 -11.28
C GLU A 69 0.21 -3.42 -11.63
N GLY A 70 0.56 -3.21 -12.88
CA GLY A 70 1.27 -2.03 -13.33
C GLY A 70 2.77 -2.08 -13.05
N ARG A 71 3.51 -1.23 -13.73
CA ARG A 71 4.95 -1.06 -13.52
C ARG A 71 5.34 0.41 -13.45
N LEU A 72 6.44 0.67 -12.78
CA LEU A 72 7.08 1.96 -12.72
C LEU A 72 8.35 1.93 -13.56
N VAL A 73 8.45 2.83 -14.53
CA VAL A 73 9.64 2.99 -15.38
C VAL A 73 10.42 4.20 -14.91
N LEU A 74 11.65 3.99 -14.48
CA LEU A 74 12.54 5.02 -13.95
C LEU A 74 13.68 5.30 -14.93
N SER A 75 14.20 6.52 -14.93
CA SER A 75 15.51 6.80 -15.53
C SER A 75 16.60 6.17 -14.66
N THR A 76 17.42 5.32 -15.26
CA THR A 76 18.50 4.61 -14.55
C THR A 76 19.48 5.58 -13.89
N GLN A 77 19.90 6.61 -14.59
CA GLN A 77 20.84 7.60 -14.05
C GLN A 77 20.25 8.39 -12.88
N ASP A 78 19.00 8.82 -13.01
CA ASP A 78 18.31 9.56 -11.96
C ASP A 78 18.09 8.69 -10.71
N ALA A 79 17.67 7.45 -10.89
CA ALA A 79 17.48 6.50 -9.82
C ALA A 79 18.77 6.16 -9.06
N LEU A 80 19.85 5.88 -9.76
CA LEU A 80 21.15 5.59 -9.14
C LEU A 80 21.70 6.81 -8.39
N ARG A 81 21.53 8.00 -8.96
CA ARG A 81 21.98 9.24 -8.36
C ARG A 81 21.18 9.60 -7.10
N ALA A 82 19.86 9.46 -7.14
CA ALA A 82 18.96 9.78 -6.04
C ALA A 82 19.11 8.83 -4.85
N THR A 83 19.34 7.53 -5.12
CA THR A 83 19.51 6.51 -4.09
C THR A 83 20.96 6.30 -3.64
N ASN A 84 21.91 6.89 -4.36
CA ASN A 84 23.34 6.67 -4.18
C ASN A 84 23.74 5.17 -4.25
N ALA A 85 23.00 4.41 -5.06
CA ALA A 85 23.19 2.99 -5.26
C ALA A 85 24.02 2.71 -6.51
N GLU A 86 24.71 1.59 -6.54
CA GLU A 86 25.50 1.15 -7.69
C GLU A 86 24.73 0.25 -8.65
N SER A 87 23.61 -0.31 -8.21
CA SER A 87 22.83 -1.28 -8.98
C SER A 87 21.34 -1.11 -8.80
N LYS A 88 20.57 -1.74 -9.70
CA LYS A 88 19.11 -1.80 -9.63
C LYS A 88 18.60 -2.37 -8.29
N GLU A 89 19.28 -3.37 -7.75
CA GLU A 89 18.90 -3.97 -6.46
C GLU A 89 19.01 -2.98 -5.31
N GLY A 90 20.07 -2.18 -5.27
CA GLY A 90 20.23 -1.11 -4.28
C GLY A 90 19.14 -0.05 -4.37
N VAL A 91 18.75 0.34 -5.59
CA VAL A 91 17.63 1.25 -5.83
C VAL A 91 16.33 0.67 -5.29
N MET A 92 16.02 -0.58 -5.62
CA MET A 92 14.83 -1.26 -5.14
C MET A 92 14.81 -1.40 -3.62
N GLN A 93 15.94 -1.73 -3.02
CA GLN A 93 16.06 -1.85 -1.57
C GLN A 93 15.77 -0.50 -0.87
N THR A 94 16.29 0.59 -1.37
CA THR A 94 16.06 1.94 -0.84
C THR A 94 14.59 2.33 -0.94
N ILE A 95 13.96 2.09 -2.09
CA ILE A 95 12.52 2.32 -2.29
C ILE A 95 11.70 1.44 -1.35
N GLY A 96 12.05 0.16 -1.21
CA GLY A 96 11.37 -0.79 -0.35
C GLY A 96 11.44 -0.41 1.14
N LEU A 97 12.57 0.07 1.63
CA LEU A 97 12.70 0.56 3.00
C LEU A 97 11.80 1.77 3.25
N ARG A 98 11.71 2.69 2.32
CA ARG A 98 10.81 3.84 2.42
C ARG A 98 9.34 3.43 2.39
N LEU A 99 9.01 2.49 1.53
CA LEU A 99 7.67 1.91 1.42
C LEU A 99 7.23 1.24 2.73
N ARG A 100 8.13 0.47 3.34
CA ARG A 100 7.88 -0.19 4.62
C ARG A 100 7.67 0.81 5.76
N SER A 101 8.47 1.87 5.81
CA SER A 101 8.31 2.95 6.78
C SER A 101 6.93 3.58 6.68
N GLN A 102 6.48 3.91 5.48
CA GLN A 102 5.15 4.44 5.22
C GLN A 102 4.03 3.49 5.66
N ALA A 103 4.15 2.21 5.32
CA ALA A 103 3.17 1.20 5.71
C ALA A 103 3.07 1.06 7.24
N LYS A 104 4.19 1.16 7.94
CA LYS A 104 4.25 1.14 9.40
C LYS A 104 3.57 2.37 10.01
N GLU A 105 3.89 3.55 9.51
CA GLU A 105 3.29 4.82 9.95
C GLU A 105 1.77 4.82 9.74
N ALA A 106 1.30 4.37 8.58
CA ALA A 106 -0.12 4.26 8.28
C ALA A 106 -0.84 3.31 9.24
N LYS A 107 -0.23 2.16 9.55
CA LYS A 107 -0.78 1.20 10.50
C LYS A 107 -0.84 1.75 11.93
N GLU A 108 0.17 2.50 12.35
CA GLU A 108 0.19 3.17 13.66
C GLU A 108 -0.88 4.25 13.77
N GLN A 109 -1.09 5.03 12.71
CA GLN A 109 -2.16 6.03 12.66
C GLN A 109 -3.54 5.39 12.73
N GLU A 110 -3.77 4.34 11.96
CA GLU A 110 -5.02 3.56 12.02
C GLU A 110 -5.29 2.98 13.41
N GLY A 111 -4.25 2.48 14.07
CA GLY A 111 -4.32 2.00 15.44
C GLY A 111 -4.71 3.12 16.43
N LYS A 112 -4.15 4.31 16.28
CA LYS A 112 -4.47 5.48 17.11
C LYS A 112 -5.90 5.98 16.89
N GLU A 113 -6.38 5.97 15.65
CA GLU A 113 -7.77 6.35 15.33
C GLU A 113 -8.77 5.35 15.92
N LYS A 114 -8.51 4.05 15.80
CA LYS A 114 -9.35 3.00 16.41
C LYS A 114 -9.36 3.11 17.94
N ALA A 115 -8.22 3.45 18.57
CA ALA A 115 -8.11 3.61 20.01
C ALA A 115 -8.85 4.84 20.55
N ARG A 116 -9.04 5.89 19.73
CA ARG A 116 -9.82 7.09 20.13
C ARG A 116 -11.30 6.81 20.37
N GLY A 117 -11.81 5.68 19.87
CA GLY A 117 -13.20 5.28 20.02
C GLY A 117 -14.21 6.19 19.28
N PRO A 118 -15.51 5.89 19.36
CA PRO A 118 -16.52 6.65 18.67
C PRO A 118 -16.64 8.07 19.23
N SER A 119 -16.83 9.03 18.35
CA SER A 119 -17.01 10.43 18.73
C SER A 119 -18.21 10.64 19.67
N LYS A 120 -18.22 11.76 20.40
CA LYS A 120 -19.33 12.09 21.31
C LYS A 120 -20.71 12.06 20.62
N GLY A 121 -20.76 12.45 19.35
CA GLY A 121 -21.98 12.39 18.52
C GLY A 121 -22.41 10.96 18.18
N ASP A 122 -21.47 10.06 17.92
CA ASP A 122 -21.76 8.66 17.64
C ASP A 122 -22.28 7.90 18.87
N ARG A 123 -21.77 8.24 20.05
CA ARG A 123 -22.28 7.70 21.32
C ARG A 123 -23.74 8.12 21.57
N GLN A 124 -24.09 9.37 21.29
CA GLN A 124 -25.47 9.86 21.40
C GLN A 124 -26.41 9.19 20.41
N ARG A 125 -25.99 9.03 19.16
CA ARG A 125 -26.78 8.31 18.14
C ARG A 125 -27.00 6.84 18.50
N ARG A 126 -26.01 6.16 19.06
CA ARG A 126 -26.15 4.78 19.55
C ARG A 126 -27.10 4.69 20.75
N ALA A 127 -27.05 5.63 21.68
CA ALA A 127 -27.97 5.68 22.83
C ALA A 127 -29.42 5.90 22.37
N GLN A 128 -29.65 6.83 21.43
CA GLN A 128 -30.98 7.07 20.85
C GLN A 128 -31.55 5.85 20.13
N ARG A 129 -30.71 5.13 19.35
CA ARG A 129 -31.13 3.89 18.67
C ARG A 129 -31.54 2.79 19.67
N LYS A 130 -30.79 2.64 20.78
CA LYS A 130 -31.14 1.68 21.83
C LYS A 130 -32.45 2.04 22.52
N SER A 131 -32.68 3.30 22.87
CA SER A 131 -33.93 3.74 23.50
C SER A 131 -35.14 3.57 22.59
N PHE A 132 -35.00 3.84 21.29
CA PHE A 132 -36.07 3.60 20.31
C PHE A 132 -36.42 2.12 20.16
N LYS A 133 -35.42 1.24 20.17
CA LYS A 133 -35.63 -0.22 20.07
C LYS A 133 -36.31 -0.79 21.33
N GLN A 134 -36.00 -0.27 22.53
CA GLN A 134 -36.66 -0.66 23.76
C GLN A 134 -38.14 -0.23 23.80
N LYS A 135 -38.45 0.99 23.37
CA LYS A 135 -39.85 1.49 23.28
C LYS A 135 -40.69 0.69 22.27
N GLY A 136 -40.11 0.27 21.13
CA GLY A 136 -40.78 -0.58 20.14
C GLY A 136 -41.08 -1.99 20.66
N GLY A 137 -40.21 -2.55 21.48
CA GLY A 137 -40.40 -3.85 22.12
C GLY A 137 -41.53 -3.85 23.17
N GLN A 138 -41.70 -2.79 23.90
CA GLN A 138 -42.77 -2.67 24.91
C GLN A 138 -44.17 -2.50 24.28
N ARG A 139 -44.27 -1.83 23.11
CA ARG A 139 -45.55 -1.71 22.38
C ARG A 139 -46.07 -3.04 21.88
N ARG A 140 -45.20 -3.97 21.44
CA ARG A 140 -45.61 -5.28 20.96
C ARG A 140 -46.17 -6.19 22.09
N LYS A 141 -45.73 -6.03 23.33
CA LYS A 141 -46.25 -6.81 24.47
C LYS A 141 -47.65 -6.38 24.93
N LYS A 142 -48.08 -5.15 24.62
CA LYS A 142 -49.43 -4.63 24.99
C LYS A 142 -50.55 -5.09 24.04
N PHE A 143 -50.21 -5.55 22.83
CA PHE A 143 -51.20 -6.00 21.82
C PHE A 143 -51.30 -7.54 21.73
N GLY A 144 -50.71 -8.30 22.62
CA GLY A 144 -50.72 -9.76 22.66
C GLY A 144 -51.65 -10.32 23.73
N ARG A 145 -52.87 -9.81 23.78
CA ARG A 145 -54.00 -10.45 24.55
C ARG A 145 -55.17 -10.74 23.63
#